data_f49d7c0c9552ae4aff98a2a23a6c4699
#
_entry.id   f49d7c0c9552ae4aff98a2a23a6c4699
#
_cell.length_a   1.000
_cell.length_b   1.000
_cell.length_c   1.000
_cell.angle_alpha   90.00
_cell.angle_beta   90.00
_cell.angle_gamma   90.00
#
_symmetry.space_group_name_H-M   'P 1'
#
loop_
_entity.id
_entity.type
_entity.pdbx_description
1 polymer ?
#
loop_
_entity_poly.entity_id
_entity_poly.type
_entity_poly.pdbx_seq_one_letter_code
_entity_poly.pdbx_strand_id
1 'polypeptide(L)'
;GESYIHGDWRCDDLVALVRLLVRNRDLLDGMERGPARVAGWLLRRWNRLRRNSREGSRRNIAAHYDLGNDFFALFLSADLMYSSALYAQADEPLEVASTRKLDRICQQLRLQPGDRVVEIGTGWGGFAVHAARNYGCHVTTTTISAEQHALAVQRVQDAGLQDRVSVLMQDYRDLQGQFDKLVSIEMIEAI
;
A
#
# COMPACT_ATOMS: atom_id res chain seq x y z
N GLY A 1 -9.22 13.06 13.76
CA GLY A 1 -7.88 12.55 14.05
C GLY A 1 -7.08 13.55 14.86
N GLU A 2 -6.59 14.60 14.22
CA GLU A 2 -5.60 15.52 14.81
C GLU A 2 -6.06 16.14 16.13
N SER A 3 -7.27 16.70 16.20
CA SER A 3 -7.82 17.29 17.43
C SER A 3 -8.02 16.27 18.58
N TYR A 4 -8.23 14.99 18.27
CA TYR A 4 -8.24 13.93 19.27
C TYR A 4 -6.84 13.68 19.82
N ILE A 5 -5.83 13.65 18.94
CA ILE A 5 -4.42 13.46 19.34
C ILE A 5 -3.95 14.65 20.19
N HIS A 6 -4.38 15.88 19.86
CA HIS A 6 -4.09 17.07 20.66
C HIS A 6 -4.88 17.15 21.99
N GLY A 7 -5.85 16.24 22.20
CA GLY A 7 -6.62 16.18 23.43
C GLY A 7 -7.76 17.20 23.52
N ASP A 8 -8.17 17.82 22.39
CA ASP A 8 -9.26 18.78 22.32
C ASP A 8 -10.61 18.16 22.70
N TRP A 9 -10.72 16.84 22.57
CA TRP A 9 -11.85 16.05 23.00
C TRP A 9 -11.44 14.63 23.38
N ARG A 10 -12.29 13.94 24.16
CA ARG A 10 -12.05 12.58 24.64
C ARG A 10 -13.24 11.68 24.29
N CYS A 11 -12.99 10.39 24.14
CA CYS A 11 -13.99 9.38 23.87
C CYS A 11 -13.57 8.07 24.55
N ASP A 12 -14.45 7.53 25.39
CA ASP A 12 -14.17 6.29 26.15
C ASP A 12 -14.27 5.06 25.24
N ASP A 13 -15.10 5.10 24.19
CA ASP A 13 -15.20 4.04 23.19
C ASP A 13 -15.04 4.62 21.77
N LEU A 14 -13.80 4.74 21.33
CA LEU A 14 -13.45 5.26 20.02
C LEU A 14 -14.02 4.38 18.89
N VAL A 15 -14.11 3.07 19.12
CA VAL A 15 -14.65 2.13 18.11
C VAL A 15 -16.15 2.36 17.91
N ALA A 16 -16.91 2.56 18.99
CA ALA A 16 -18.32 2.90 18.90
C ALA A 16 -18.54 4.24 18.19
N LEU A 17 -17.71 5.25 18.47
CA LEU A 17 -17.76 6.54 17.77
C LEU A 17 -17.51 6.38 16.27
N VAL A 18 -16.46 5.67 15.88
CA VAL A 18 -16.15 5.44 14.46
C VAL A 18 -17.30 4.67 13.78
N ARG A 19 -17.86 3.64 14.42
CA ARG A 19 -19.03 2.91 13.90
C ARG A 19 -20.23 3.81 13.70
N LEU A 20 -20.47 4.73 14.63
CA LEU A 20 -21.56 5.72 14.52
C LEU A 20 -21.35 6.64 13.31
N LEU A 21 -20.13 7.15 13.11
CA LEU A 21 -19.80 8.01 11.97
C LEU A 21 -19.95 7.24 10.63
N VAL A 22 -19.46 6.01 10.55
CA VAL A 22 -19.60 5.18 9.34
C VAL A 22 -21.06 4.88 9.02
N ARG A 23 -21.89 4.55 10.03
CA ARG A 23 -23.32 4.27 9.82
C ARG A 23 -24.12 5.50 9.37
N ASN A 24 -23.62 6.70 9.65
CA ASN A 24 -24.27 7.97 9.29
C ASN A 24 -23.51 8.73 8.20
N ARG A 25 -22.72 8.01 7.39
CA ARG A 25 -21.88 8.60 6.34
C ARG A 25 -22.66 9.50 5.40
N ASP A 26 -23.83 9.07 4.93
CA ASP A 26 -24.68 9.82 4.00
C ASP A 26 -25.12 11.17 4.59
N LEU A 27 -25.39 11.20 5.90
CA LEU A 27 -25.73 12.42 6.62
C LEU A 27 -24.52 13.35 6.71
N LEU A 28 -23.34 12.81 7.00
CA LEU A 28 -22.08 13.57 7.08
C LEU A 28 -21.69 14.15 5.72
N ASP A 29 -21.77 13.35 4.67
CA ASP A 29 -21.54 13.79 3.29
C ASP A 29 -22.56 14.86 2.85
N GLY A 30 -23.80 14.81 3.40
CA GLY A 30 -24.84 15.83 3.21
C GLY A 30 -24.55 17.17 3.90
N MET A 31 -23.76 17.17 4.97
CA MET A 31 -23.36 18.39 5.71
C MET A 31 -22.29 19.23 4.96
N GLU A 32 -21.64 18.69 3.95
CA GLU A 32 -20.71 19.42 3.08
C GLU A 32 -21.39 20.38 2.09
N ARG A 33 -22.64 20.75 2.35
CA ARG A 33 -23.41 21.72 1.55
C ARG A 33 -23.20 23.15 2.08
N GLY A 34 -23.10 24.13 1.18
CA GLY A 34 -22.96 25.55 1.56
C GLY A 34 -21.50 26.05 1.52
N PRO A 35 -21.02 26.81 2.51
CA PRO A 35 -19.67 27.39 2.52
C PRO A 35 -18.55 26.35 2.40
N ALA A 36 -18.78 25.11 2.84
CA ALA A 36 -17.84 24.00 2.68
C ALA A 36 -17.54 23.66 1.21
N ARG A 37 -18.50 23.92 0.28
CA ARG A 37 -18.24 23.73 -1.17
C ARG A 37 -17.23 24.73 -1.71
N VAL A 38 -17.23 25.97 -1.20
CA VAL A 38 -16.25 27.00 -1.60
C VAL A 38 -14.88 26.66 -1.03
N ALA A 39 -14.82 26.25 0.24
CA ALA A 39 -13.60 25.76 0.86
C ALA A 39 -13.06 24.50 0.14
N GLY A 40 -13.94 23.55 -0.21
CA GLY A 40 -13.59 22.37 -1.00
C GLY A 40 -13.09 22.69 -2.41
N TRP A 41 -13.62 23.74 -3.05
CA TRP A 41 -13.13 24.21 -4.34
C TRP A 41 -11.73 24.84 -4.21
N LEU A 42 -11.51 25.68 -3.18
CA LEU A 42 -10.20 26.26 -2.86
C LEU A 42 -9.16 25.19 -2.52
N LEU A 43 -9.54 24.21 -1.71
CA LEU A 43 -8.69 23.06 -1.37
C LEU A 43 -8.35 22.21 -2.60
N ARG A 44 -9.32 21.95 -3.50
CA ARG A 44 -9.06 21.25 -4.77
C ARG A 44 -8.13 22.03 -5.68
N ARG A 45 -8.27 23.36 -5.72
CA ARG A 45 -7.36 24.23 -6.49
C ARG A 45 -5.97 24.25 -5.87
N TRP A 46 -5.87 24.30 -4.55
CA TRP A 46 -4.62 24.20 -3.79
C TRP A 46 -3.95 22.83 -3.99
N ASN A 47 -4.71 21.75 -3.93
CA ASN A 47 -4.19 20.38 -4.19
C ASN A 47 -3.76 20.18 -5.66
N ARG A 48 -4.40 20.87 -6.64
CA ARG A 48 -3.91 20.88 -8.03
C ARG A 48 -2.55 21.58 -8.19
N LEU A 49 -2.22 22.52 -7.31
CA LEU A 49 -0.91 23.18 -7.28
C LEU A 49 0.16 22.28 -6.62
N ARG A 50 -0.26 21.33 -5.81
CA ARG A 50 0.57 20.23 -5.28
C ARG A 50 0.65 19.11 -6.33
N ARG A 51 1.29 19.40 -7.47
CA ARG A 51 1.54 18.38 -8.48
C ARG A 51 2.31 17.23 -7.86
N ASN A 52 2.02 16.00 -8.30
CA ASN A 52 2.79 14.81 -8.00
C ASN A 52 4.22 14.97 -8.58
N SER A 53 5.03 15.81 -7.94
CA SER A 53 6.43 16.01 -8.29
C SER A 53 7.25 14.88 -7.66
N ARG A 54 8.37 14.52 -8.29
CA ARG A 54 9.29 13.49 -7.77
C ARG A 54 9.70 13.75 -6.32
N GLU A 55 9.96 15.00 -5.98
CA GLU A 55 10.31 15.42 -4.60
C GLU A 55 9.12 15.40 -3.65
N GLY A 56 7.92 15.75 -4.14
CA GLY A 56 6.67 15.67 -3.37
C GLY A 56 6.32 14.23 -3.03
N SER A 57 6.41 13.31 -3.99
CA SER A 57 6.18 11.88 -3.79
C SER A 57 7.17 11.29 -2.79
N ARG A 58 8.47 11.60 -2.92
CA ARG A 58 9.49 11.13 -1.96
C ARG A 58 9.22 11.61 -0.55
N ARG A 59 8.88 12.91 -0.36
CA ARG A 59 8.57 13.46 0.96
C ARG A 59 7.31 12.86 1.56
N ASN A 60 6.27 12.68 0.76
CA ASN A 60 5.01 12.11 1.24
C ASN A 60 5.18 10.63 1.64
N ILE A 61 5.91 9.86 0.84
CA ILE A 61 6.19 8.45 1.13
C ILE A 61 7.12 8.34 2.33
N ALA A 62 8.19 9.14 2.42
CA ALA A 62 9.03 9.16 3.60
C ALA A 62 8.21 9.46 4.86
N ALA A 63 7.42 10.53 4.89
CA ALA A 63 6.59 10.88 6.04
C ALA A 63 5.55 9.81 6.39
N HIS A 64 5.06 9.03 5.42
CA HIS A 64 4.09 7.96 5.66
C HIS A 64 4.74 6.70 6.26
N TYR A 65 5.99 6.39 5.87
CA TYR A 65 6.72 5.21 6.33
C TYR A 65 7.76 5.50 7.41
N ASP A 66 8.02 6.77 7.76
CA ASP A 66 8.91 7.19 8.85
C ASP A 66 8.43 6.74 10.26
N LEU A 67 7.21 6.17 10.35
CA LEU A 67 6.71 5.50 11.55
C LEU A 67 7.51 4.24 11.92
N GLY A 68 8.34 3.75 10.99
CA GLY A 68 9.21 2.58 11.17
C GLY A 68 8.52 1.23 11.01
N ASN A 69 9.29 0.23 10.65
CA ASN A 69 8.79 -1.14 10.43
C ASN A 69 8.16 -1.75 11.70
N ASP A 70 8.66 -1.39 12.89
CA ASP A 70 8.15 -1.87 14.17
C ASP A 70 6.70 -1.46 14.40
N PHE A 71 6.34 -0.25 13.99
CA PHE A 71 4.95 0.22 14.08
C PHE A 71 4.02 -0.62 13.21
N PHE A 72 4.40 -0.88 11.96
CA PHE A 72 3.59 -1.68 11.05
C PHE A 72 3.48 -3.14 11.47
N ALA A 73 4.52 -3.68 12.11
CA ALA A 73 4.52 -5.04 12.66
C ALA A 73 3.52 -5.25 13.81
N LEU A 74 3.03 -4.18 14.46
CA LEU A 74 2.05 -4.28 15.52
C LEU A 74 0.65 -4.74 15.05
N PHE A 75 0.30 -4.50 13.78
CA PHE A 75 -1.05 -4.76 13.29
C PHE A 75 -1.12 -5.43 11.91
N LEU A 76 -0.02 -5.51 11.20
CA LEU A 76 0.06 -6.24 9.93
C LEU A 76 0.48 -7.69 10.16
N SER A 77 0.20 -8.54 9.17
CA SER A 77 0.72 -9.91 9.09
C SER A 77 2.25 -9.94 8.93
N ALA A 78 2.87 -11.10 9.11
CA ALA A 78 4.33 -11.27 9.04
C ALA A 78 4.94 -10.83 7.69
N ASP A 79 4.14 -10.84 6.60
CA ASP A 79 4.54 -10.35 5.29
C ASP A 79 4.51 -8.82 5.18
N LEU A 80 4.00 -8.13 6.21
CA LEU A 80 3.80 -6.67 6.26
C LEU A 80 3.01 -6.16 5.04
N MET A 81 2.04 -6.92 4.55
CA MET A 81 1.22 -6.50 3.42
C MET A 81 0.28 -5.37 3.85
N TYR A 82 0.67 -4.14 3.53
CA TYR A 82 -0.08 -2.91 3.88
C TYR A 82 -1.12 -2.59 2.82
N SER A 83 -2.01 -3.53 2.61
CA SER A 83 -3.17 -3.42 1.73
C SER A 83 -4.25 -4.39 2.20
N SER A 84 -5.49 -4.20 1.75
CA SER A 84 -6.62 -5.02 2.19
C SER A 84 -6.39 -6.50 1.92
N ALA A 85 -6.83 -7.36 2.83
CA ALA A 85 -6.80 -8.81 2.65
C ALA A 85 -8.12 -9.34 2.04
N LEU A 86 -8.09 -10.55 1.49
CA LEU A 86 -9.26 -11.21 0.91
C LEU A 86 -9.71 -12.35 1.83
N TYR A 87 -10.67 -12.06 2.68
CA TYR A 87 -11.24 -13.02 3.61
C TYR A 87 -12.26 -13.94 2.93
N ALA A 88 -12.15 -15.24 3.14
CA ALA A 88 -13.20 -16.19 2.78
C ALA A 88 -14.25 -16.37 3.88
N GLN A 89 -13.80 -16.19 5.14
CA GLN A 89 -14.66 -16.30 6.34
C GLN A 89 -14.30 -15.17 7.30
N ALA A 90 -15.25 -14.76 8.15
CA ALA A 90 -15.11 -13.60 9.02
C ALA A 90 -14.05 -13.78 10.14
N ASP A 91 -13.78 -15.01 10.52
CA ASP A 91 -12.87 -15.40 11.60
C ASP A 91 -11.51 -15.92 11.09
N GLU A 92 -11.27 -15.79 9.78
CA GLU A 92 -10.02 -16.25 9.18
C GLU A 92 -8.83 -15.40 9.62
N PRO A 93 -7.66 -16.02 9.91
CA PRO A 93 -6.44 -15.27 10.22
C PRO A 93 -6.00 -14.34 9.07
N LEU A 94 -5.49 -13.15 9.43
CA LEU A 94 -5.04 -12.14 8.47
C LEU A 94 -4.00 -12.69 7.48
N GLU A 95 -3.06 -13.52 7.94
CA GLU A 95 -2.02 -14.12 7.11
C GLU A 95 -2.60 -14.99 5.98
N VAL A 96 -3.65 -15.74 6.29
CA VAL A 96 -4.33 -16.61 5.32
C VAL A 96 -5.07 -15.75 4.29
N ALA A 97 -5.79 -14.73 4.76
CA ALA A 97 -6.52 -13.81 3.90
C ALA A 97 -5.59 -12.96 3.03
N SER A 98 -4.42 -12.54 3.57
CA SER A 98 -3.37 -11.84 2.82
C SER A 98 -2.80 -12.73 1.72
N THR A 99 -2.39 -13.96 2.05
CA THR A 99 -1.89 -14.92 1.07
C THR A 99 -2.91 -15.20 -0.04
N ARG A 100 -4.18 -15.37 0.32
CA ARG A 100 -5.27 -15.58 -0.67
C ARG A 100 -5.41 -14.40 -1.62
N LYS A 101 -5.27 -13.17 -1.13
CA LYS A 101 -5.24 -11.99 -2.01
C LYS A 101 -4.10 -12.07 -3.01
N LEU A 102 -2.88 -12.39 -2.56
CA LEU A 102 -1.72 -12.51 -3.44
C LEU A 102 -1.93 -13.59 -4.49
N ASP A 103 -2.43 -14.76 -4.10
CA ASP A 103 -2.79 -15.83 -5.03
C ASP A 103 -3.85 -15.39 -6.05
N ARG A 104 -4.87 -14.69 -5.58
CA ARG A 104 -5.93 -14.17 -6.47
C ARG A 104 -5.35 -13.22 -7.52
N ILE A 105 -4.44 -12.33 -7.15
CA ILE A 105 -3.75 -11.42 -8.07
C ILE A 105 -2.93 -12.22 -9.08
N CYS A 106 -2.11 -13.16 -8.63
CA CYS A 106 -1.30 -14.02 -9.51
C CYS A 106 -2.17 -14.79 -10.52
N GLN A 107 -3.30 -15.34 -10.07
CA GLN A 107 -4.26 -16.05 -10.93
C GLN A 107 -4.91 -15.11 -11.96
N GLN A 108 -5.30 -13.89 -11.56
CA GLN A 108 -5.87 -12.89 -12.46
C GLN A 108 -4.86 -12.44 -13.53
N LEU A 109 -3.60 -12.28 -13.15
CA LEU A 109 -2.50 -12.01 -14.06
C LEU A 109 -2.15 -13.22 -14.94
N ARG A 110 -2.67 -14.42 -14.60
CA ARG A 110 -2.34 -15.69 -15.26
C ARG A 110 -0.83 -15.92 -15.32
N LEU A 111 -0.16 -15.74 -14.17
CA LEU A 111 1.27 -15.88 -14.09
C LEU A 111 1.72 -17.29 -14.47
N GLN A 112 2.76 -17.37 -15.29
CA GLN A 112 3.40 -18.60 -15.73
C GLN A 112 4.88 -18.61 -15.31
N PRO A 113 5.49 -19.78 -15.12
CA PRO A 113 6.91 -19.87 -14.90
C PRO A 113 7.70 -19.18 -16.02
N GLY A 114 8.63 -18.31 -15.63
CA GLY A 114 9.46 -17.54 -16.54
C GLY A 114 8.88 -16.19 -17.00
N ASP A 115 7.61 -15.87 -16.68
CA ASP A 115 7.06 -14.54 -16.92
C ASP A 115 7.93 -13.46 -16.26
N ARG A 116 8.14 -12.35 -16.97
CA ARG A 116 8.79 -11.15 -16.43
C ARG A 116 7.71 -10.19 -15.94
N VAL A 117 7.61 -10.06 -14.62
CA VAL A 117 6.61 -9.24 -13.95
C VAL A 117 7.25 -7.95 -13.45
N VAL A 118 6.62 -6.81 -13.69
CA VAL A 118 6.98 -5.57 -12.99
C VAL A 118 5.94 -5.25 -11.92
N GLU A 119 6.41 -5.00 -10.70
CA GLU A 119 5.60 -4.52 -9.59
C GLU A 119 5.94 -3.06 -9.30
N ILE A 120 4.94 -2.20 -9.31
CA ILE A 120 5.07 -0.80 -8.91
C ILE A 120 4.56 -0.67 -7.47
N GLY A 121 5.46 -0.34 -6.55
CA GLY A 121 5.17 -0.30 -5.12
C GLY A 121 5.51 -1.61 -4.41
N THR A 122 6.80 -1.83 -4.19
CA THR A 122 7.35 -3.03 -3.52
C THR A 122 6.70 -3.33 -2.16
N GLY A 123 6.28 -2.28 -1.42
CA GLY A 123 6.04 -2.45 0.00
C GLY A 123 7.26 -3.08 0.68
N TRP A 124 7.05 -4.11 1.46
CA TRP A 124 8.13 -4.89 2.08
C TRP A 124 8.44 -6.21 1.35
N GLY A 125 8.10 -6.30 0.05
CA GLY A 125 8.46 -7.41 -0.82
C GLY A 125 7.49 -8.60 -0.79
N GLY A 126 6.35 -8.49 -0.13
CA GLY A 126 5.41 -9.60 0.05
C GLY A 126 4.93 -10.22 -1.25
N PHE A 127 4.44 -9.41 -2.19
CA PHE A 127 3.97 -9.92 -3.49
C PHE A 127 5.13 -10.48 -4.33
N ALA A 128 6.25 -9.77 -4.42
CA ALA A 128 7.39 -10.21 -5.23
C ALA A 128 7.90 -11.60 -4.81
N VAL A 129 8.09 -11.80 -3.48
CA VAL A 129 8.49 -13.09 -2.91
C VAL A 129 7.44 -14.17 -3.18
N HIS A 130 6.16 -13.86 -2.96
CA HIS A 130 5.06 -14.80 -3.18
C HIS A 130 4.97 -15.24 -4.65
N ALA A 131 4.98 -14.31 -5.58
CA ALA A 131 4.88 -14.58 -7.01
C ALA A 131 6.08 -15.37 -7.54
N ALA A 132 7.30 -14.98 -7.18
CA ALA A 132 8.51 -15.69 -7.60
C ALA A 132 8.58 -17.12 -7.04
N ARG A 133 8.20 -17.32 -5.76
CA ARG A 133 8.25 -18.62 -5.09
C ARG A 133 7.20 -19.58 -5.62
N ASN A 134 5.95 -19.14 -5.74
CA ASN A 134 4.82 -20.02 -5.99
C ASN A 134 4.47 -20.15 -7.48
N TYR A 135 4.80 -19.15 -8.29
CA TYR A 135 4.49 -19.13 -9.73
C TYR A 135 5.73 -19.19 -10.61
N GLY A 136 6.94 -19.13 -10.06
CA GLY A 136 8.19 -19.30 -10.80
C GLY A 136 8.54 -18.18 -11.78
N CYS A 137 7.91 -17.02 -11.65
CA CYS A 137 8.17 -15.85 -12.47
C CYS A 137 9.38 -15.04 -11.99
N HIS A 138 9.87 -14.14 -12.84
CA HIS A 138 10.88 -13.16 -12.50
C HIS A 138 10.20 -11.83 -12.18
N VAL A 139 10.44 -11.29 -10.98
CA VAL A 139 9.80 -10.04 -10.55
C VAL A 139 10.83 -8.93 -10.43
N THR A 140 10.60 -7.84 -11.15
CA THR A 140 11.27 -6.57 -10.92
C THR A 140 10.31 -5.68 -10.14
N THR A 141 10.68 -5.28 -8.93
CA THR A 141 9.84 -4.44 -8.07
C THR A 141 10.54 -3.14 -7.71
N THR A 142 9.80 -2.06 -7.52
CA THR A 142 10.38 -0.74 -7.29
C THR A 142 9.73 -0.01 -6.13
N THR A 143 10.55 0.66 -5.34
CA THR A 143 10.16 1.57 -4.26
C THR A 143 11.06 2.79 -4.23
N ILE A 144 10.59 3.88 -3.63
CA ILE A 144 11.39 5.08 -3.32
C ILE A 144 11.63 5.25 -1.80
N SER A 145 11.18 4.27 -0.99
CA SER A 145 11.45 4.19 0.44
C SER A 145 12.69 3.33 0.71
N ALA A 146 13.69 3.91 1.36
CA ALA A 146 14.92 3.20 1.73
C ALA A 146 14.65 2.05 2.72
N GLU A 147 13.73 2.25 3.67
CA GLU A 147 13.37 1.24 4.67
C GLU A 147 12.68 0.04 4.03
N GLN A 148 11.70 0.31 3.16
CA GLN A 148 11.04 -0.77 2.41
C GLN A 148 12.02 -1.53 1.53
N HIS A 149 12.89 -0.81 0.82
CA HIS A 149 13.92 -1.42 -0.02
C HIS A 149 14.83 -2.36 0.78
N ALA A 150 15.38 -1.89 1.89
CA ALA A 150 16.30 -2.67 2.71
C ALA A 150 15.63 -3.97 3.21
N LEU A 151 14.40 -3.89 3.74
CA LEU A 151 13.70 -5.07 4.24
C LEU A 151 13.24 -6.00 3.11
N ALA A 152 12.82 -5.47 1.97
CA ALA A 152 12.45 -6.29 0.81
C ALA A 152 13.66 -7.07 0.27
N VAL A 153 14.83 -6.43 0.15
CA VAL A 153 16.08 -7.10 -0.24
C VAL A 153 16.42 -8.22 0.74
N GLN A 154 16.33 -7.95 2.05
CA GLN A 154 16.59 -8.96 3.07
C GLN A 154 15.66 -10.16 2.92
N ARG A 155 14.34 -9.92 2.75
CA ARG A 155 13.34 -10.99 2.56
C ARG A 155 13.58 -11.83 1.29
N VAL A 156 14.00 -11.19 0.21
CA VAL A 156 14.37 -11.90 -1.02
C VAL A 156 15.58 -12.81 -0.78
N GLN A 157 16.57 -12.33 -0.01
CA GLN A 157 17.73 -13.12 0.38
C GLN A 157 17.37 -14.30 1.27
N ASP A 158 16.59 -14.06 2.32
CA ASP A 158 16.12 -15.09 3.25
C ASP A 158 15.25 -16.15 2.55
N ALA A 159 14.57 -15.75 1.48
CA ALA A 159 13.78 -16.64 0.65
C ALA A 159 14.61 -17.43 -0.39
N GLY A 160 15.89 -17.10 -0.60
CA GLY A 160 16.73 -17.69 -1.63
C GLY A 160 16.27 -17.35 -3.06
N LEU A 161 15.71 -16.14 -3.28
CA LEU A 161 15.07 -15.76 -4.55
C LEU A 161 15.83 -14.64 -5.30
N GLN A 162 17.11 -14.43 -4.98
CA GLN A 162 17.92 -13.36 -5.58
C GLN A 162 18.03 -13.47 -7.11
N ASP A 163 17.97 -14.69 -7.63
CA ASP A 163 18.01 -14.94 -9.07
C ASP A 163 16.69 -14.64 -9.79
N ARG A 164 15.60 -14.44 -9.04
CA ARG A 164 14.24 -14.24 -9.58
C ARG A 164 13.62 -12.92 -9.20
N VAL A 165 14.08 -12.25 -8.15
CA VAL A 165 13.51 -10.99 -7.67
C VAL A 165 14.58 -9.92 -7.65
N SER A 166 14.33 -8.84 -8.39
CA SER A 166 15.15 -7.62 -8.40
C SER A 166 14.39 -6.50 -7.71
N VAL A 167 14.89 -6.03 -6.57
CA VAL A 167 14.32 -4.90 -5.83
C VAL A 167 15.08 -3.63 -6.19
N LEU A 168 14.41 -2.65 -6.77
CA LEU A 168 15.01 -1.41 -7.25
C LEU A 168 14.64 -0.24 -6.34
N MET A 169 15.64 0.52 -5.92
CA MET A 169 15.48 1.81 -5.25
C MET A 169 15.32 2.90 -6.32
N GLN A 170 14.16 2.93 -6.98
CA GLN A 170 13.96 3.76 -8.16
C GLN A 170 12.50 4.20 -8.29
N ASP A 171 12.30 5.41 -8.81
CA ASP A 171 10.97 5.88 -9.20
C ASP A 171 10.46 5.07 -10.40
N TYR A 172 9.21 4.59 -10.33
CA TYR A 172 8.62 3.78 -11.40
C TYR A 172 8.61 4.48 -12.75
N ARG A 173 8.62 5.81 -12.79
CA ARG A 173 8.68 6.62 -14.02
C ARG A 173 10.01 6.50 -14.75
N ASP A 174 11.05 6.03 -14.07
CA ASP A 174 12.38 5.84 -14.64
C ASP A 174 12.64 4.37 -15.02
N LEU A 175 11.68 3.48 -14.78
CA LEU A 175 11.78 2.08 -15.17
C LEU A 175 11.90 1.94 -16.68
N GLN A 176 12.80 1.09 -17.11
CA GLN A 176 13.03 0.76 -18.51
C GLN A 176 12.90 -0.74 -18.75
N GLY A 177 12.67 -1.10 -19.99
CA GLY A 177 12.54 -2.49 -20.39
C GLY A 177 11.11 -2.85 -20.76
N GLN A 178 10.91 -4.13 -21.04
CA GLN A 178 9.61 -4.71 -21.38
C GLN A 178 9.32 -5.85 -20.43
N PHE A 179 8.09 -5.94 -19.99
CA PHE A 179 7.60 -6.94 -19.07
C PHE A 179 6.36 -7.62 -19.63
N ASP A 180 6.15 -8.87 -19.27
CA ASP A 180 5.00 -9.62 -19.71
C ASP A 180 3.74 -9.27 -18.93
N LYS A 181 3.93 -8.89 -17.66
CA LYS A 181 2.86 -8.51 -16.74
C LYS A 181 3.27 -7.30 -15.90
N LEU A 182 2.25 -6.49 -15.55
CA LEU A 182 2.40 -5.36 -14.63
C LEU A 182 1.41 -5.51 -13.49
N VAL A 183 1.86 -5.25 -12.27
CA VAL A 183 1.03 -5.20 -11.07
C VAL A 183 1.34 -3.94 -10.26
N SER A 184 0.29 -3.38 -9.68
CA SER A 184 0.38 -2.30 -8.70
C SER A 184 -0.77 -2.49 -7.72
N ILE A 185 -0.47 -2.59 -6.43
CA ILE A 185 -1.43 -2.95 -5.39
C ILE A 185 -1.60 -1.76 -4.45
N GLU A 186 -2.81 -1.15 -4.45
CA GLU A 186 -3.16 -0.03 -3.59
C GLU A 186 -2.13 1.12 -3.63
N MET A 187 -1.79 1.55 -4.85
CA MET A 187 -0.86 2.66 -5.11
C MET A 187 -1.53 3.89 -5.72
N ILE A 188 -2.74 3.72 -6.29
CA ILE A 188 -3.40 4.76 -7.07
C ILE A 188 -3.77 5.99 -6.22
N GLU A 189 -4.00 5.80 -4.94
CA GLU A 189 -4.26 6.86 -3.96
C GLU A 189 -3.02 7.71 -3.63
N ALA A 190 -1.83 7.21 -3.96
CA ALA A 190 -0.55 7.88 -3.72
C ALA A 190 0.03 8.58 -4.95
N ILE A 191 -0.70 8.57 -6.09
CA ILE A 191 -0.24 9.13 -7.37
C ILE A 191 -0.87 10.51 -7.65
#